data_80214290b36773773fc31623a42bff64
#
_entry.id   80214290b36773773fc31623a42bff64
#
_cell.length_a   1.000
_cell.length_b   1.000
_cell.length_c   1.000
_cell.angle_alpha   90.00
_cell.angle_beta   90.00
_cell.angle_gamma   90.00
#
_symmetry.space_group_name_H-M   'P 1'
#
loop_
_entity.id
_entity.type
_entity.pdbx_description
1 polymer ?
#
loop_
_entity_poly.entity_id
_entity_poly.type
_entity_poly.pdbx_seq_one_letter_code
_entity_poly.pdbx_strand_id
1 'polypeptide(L)'
;MPLNSSRRDFIKGITVAGIVGGVGLRSFDAFSAVSLMSARTMTGTEFDLFIAETPLNITGNPRYAKTINAGLPGPLLRWKEGDTVTLRVRNRLDEPTSIHWHGIILPANMDGVPGLSFHGIEPDNTYVYSFRVKQNGTYWYHSHSGLQEQEGVYGPIIIDAADPEPFTYDREHVVMLTDWSDENASAILAKLKKQSDYYNFAKPTAREFFRDAREKGLSNTLADRKMWAEMKMNPTDLADVSGATYTYLMNGQGPAKNWTGLFRKGEKIRLRFINGSAMTYFDVRIPGLKMTVVAADGQYVNPVAVDEFRIAVAETYDVIVEPAQDAYTIFAQSMDRSGYARGTLASREGLSAPVPSVAARPGLTMDDMGMGGMDHGSMGAMDHSSMADAGQMQGMDGGEMQGMDGNSMPAAAAGSMAGMDHSSMAGMSDMQKHPASETGNPLVDMQAMMPTPKLSDPGIGLRNNGRKVLTYADLKSTFEDPDGREPSRTIELHLTGHMEKFAWSFNGIKFSDSEPVTLRYGERVRIVLVNDTMMTHPIHLHGMWSDLEDEEGNFLVRKHTIDMPPGTRRSYRVTADALGRWAYHCHLLFHMETGMFREVRVIE
;
A
#
# COMPACT_ATOMS: atom_id res chain seq x y z
N MET A 1 -33.17 37.87 -5.07
CA MET A 1 -33.77 38.04 -3.74
C MET A 1 -33.56 36.72 -3.00
N PRO A 2 -32.80 36.66 -1.94
CA PRO A 2 -32.63 35.43 -1.15
C PRO A 2 -33.78 35.31 -0.15
N LEU A 3 -34.46 34.18 -0.16
CA LEU A 3 -35.47 33.81 0.81
C LEU A 3 -34.79 33.33 2.10
N ASN A 4 -34.84 34.18 3.11
CA ASN A 4 -34.48 33.83 4.50
C ASN A 4 -35.66 33.02 5.09
N SER A 5 -35.54 31.69 5.20
CA SER A 5 -36.42 30.88 6.01
C SER A 5 -35.93 30.89 7.47
N SER A 6 -36.77 31.31 8.41
CA SER A 6 -36.44 31.41 9.83
C SER A 6 -36.46 30.01 10.47
N ARG A 7 -35.63 29.82 11.52
CA ARG A 7 -35.60 28.60 12.35
C ARG A 7 -36.97 28.17 12.92
N ARG A 8 -37.92 29.07 12.96
CA ARG A 8 -39.31 28.80 13.41
C ARG A 8 -40.14 28.01 12.37
N ASP A 9 -39.85 28.17 11.08
CA ASP A 9 -40.58 27.47 10.01
C ASP A 9 -40.07 26.02 9.85
N PHE A 10 -38.84 25.74 10.22
CA PHE A 10 -38.27 24.39 10.29
C PHE A 10 -38.93 23.54 11.40
N ILE A 11 -39.22 24.14 12.56
CA ILE A 11 -39.86 23.41 13.68
C ILE A 11 -41.33 23.14 13.43
N LYS A 12 -42.03 23.98 12.66
CA LYS A 12 -43.43 23.75 12.29
C LYS A 12 -43.64 22.65 11.23
N GLY A 13 -42.63 22.40 10.39
CA GLY A 13 -42.63 21.31 9.40
C GLY A 13 -42.56 19.91 10.02
N ILE A 14 -41.94 19.79 11.21
CA ILE A 14 -41.75 18.49 11.90
C ILE A 14 -43.05 18.05 12.64
N THR A 15 -43.91 18.98 13.01
CA THR A 15 -45.12 18.66 13.81
C THR A 15 -46.34 18.22 12.95
N VAL A 16 -46.32 18.43 11.64
CA VAL A 16 -47.39 18.00 10.72
C VAL A 16 -47.11 16.65 10.05
N ALA A 17 -45.88 16.16 10.05
CA ALA A 17 -45.48 14.85 9.54
C ALA A 17 -45.78 13.68 10.52
N GLY A 18 -46.28 13.97 11.72
CA GLY A 18 -46.49 12.99 12.80
C GLY A 18 -47.87 12.35 12.89
N ILE A 19 -48.85 12.69 12.02
CA ILE A 19 -50.23 12.21 12.17
C ILE A 19 -50.79 11.44 10.95
N VAL A 20 -50.03 11.22 9.90
CA VAL A 20 -50.47 10.37 8.76
C VAL A 20 -49.43 9.25 8.51
N GLY A 21 -49.25 8.37 9.47
CA GLY A 21 -48.33 7.25 9.35
C GLY A 21 -48.72 6.01 10.14
N GLY A 22 -49.98 5.88 10.45
CA GLY A 22 -50.48 4.67 11.06
C GLY A 22 -50.99 3.68 10.01
N VAL A 23 -50.18 3.12 9.16
CA VAL A 23 -50.31 1.77 8.51
C VAL A 23 -49.02 1.54 7.72
N GLY A 24 -48.10 0.75 8.25
CA GLY A 24 -46.94 0.34 7.51
C GLY A 24 -45.77 -0.11 8.41
N LEU A 25 -46.05 -0.91 9.43
CA LEU A 25 -45.08 -1.85 9.98
C LEU A 25 -44.72 -2.85 8.87
N ARG A 26 -43.90 -2.42 7.93
CA ARG A 26 -43.11 -3.33 7.12
C ARG A 26 -41.75 -3.46 7.80
N SER A 27 -41.75 -4.45 8.69
CA SER A 27 -40.72 -5.41 9.03
C SER A 27 -39.26 -4.95 8.75
N PHE A 28 -38.54 -4.71 9.83
CA PHE A 28 -37.10 -4.79 9.92
C PHE A 28 -36.53 -6.16 9.45
N ASP A 29 -37.36 -7.10 9.07
CA ASP A 29 -37.01 -8.43 8.55
C ASP A 29 -36.44 -8.40 7.12
N ALA A 30 -36.54 -7.30 6.37
CA ALA A 30 -35.96 -7.18 5.04
C ALA A 30 -34.39 -7.06 5.11
N PHE A 31 -33.84 -6.62 6.23
CA PHE A 31 -32.39 -6.58 6.45
C PHE A 31 -31.76 -7.95 6.70
N SER A 32 -32.54 -8.95 7.10
CA SER A 32 -32.04 -10.31 7.35
C SER A 32 -31.88 -11.16 6.09
N ALA A 33 -32.39 -10.71 4.95
CA ALA A 33 -32.48 -11.52 3.74
C ALA A 33 -31.55 -11.10 2.59
N VAL A 34 -30.77 -10.02 2.73
CA VAL A 34 -29.61 -9.84 1.85
C VAL A 34 -28.50 -10.71 2.43
N SER A 35 -28.66 -12.03 2.26
CA SER A 35 -27.56 -12.97 2.29
C SER A 35 -26.50 -12.35 1.38
N LEU A 36 -25.29 -12.06 1.91
CA LEU A 36 -24.14 -11.70 1.10
C LEU A 36 -24.11 -12.72 -0.02
N MET A 37 -24.58 -12.34 -1.20
CA MET A 37 -24.54 -13.22 -2.36
C MET A 37 -23.06 -13.52 -2.54
N SER A 38 -22.68 -14.78 -2.43
CA SER A 38 -21.35 -15.25 -2.85
C SER A 38 -21.01 -14.53 -4.14
N ALA A 39 -19.87 -13.88 -4.22
CA ALA A 39 -19.50 -13.01 -5.33
C ALA A 39 -19.81 -13.74 -6.64
N ARG A 40 -20.81 -13.24 -7.38
CA ARG A 40 -21.24 -13.88 -8.61
C ARG A 40 -20.12 -13.80 -9.62
N THR A 41 -19.69 -14.92 -10.16
CA THR A 41 -18.76 -14.93 -11.29
C THR A 41 -19.50 -14.49 -12.56
N MET A 42 -18.95 -13.49 -13.24
CA MET A 42 -19.37 -13.05 -14.56
C MET A 42 -18.29 -13.43 -15.56
N THR A 43 -18.67 -14.10 -16.65
CA THR A 43 -17.76 -14.62 -17.70
C THR A 43 -18.18 -14.08 -19.06
N GLY A 44 -17.25 -14.03 -20.01
CA GLY A 44 -17.48 -13.57 -21.38
C GLY A 44 -16.73 -12.29 -21.69
N THR A 45 -17.21 -11.54 -22.67
CA THR A 45 -16.58 -10.31 -23.17
C THR A 45 -17.42 -9.04 -22.97
N GLU A 46 -18.69 -9.19 -22.61
CA GLU A 46 -19.62 -8.08 -22.40
C GLU A 46 -20.12 -8.11 -20.96
N PHE A 47 -19.96 -7.00 -20.23
CA PHE A 47 -20.32 -6.90 -18.82
C PHE A 47 -21.14 -5.65 -18.55
N ASP A 48 -22.26 -5.82 -17.84
CA ASP A 48 -23.06 -4.71 -17.34
C ASP A 48 -22.87 -4.62 -15.81
N LEU A 49 -22.26 -3.53 -15.37
CA LEU A 49 -21.98 -3.24 -13.98
C LEU A 49 -22.75 -1.99 -13.56
N PHE A 50 -23.15 -1.94 -12.30
CA PHE A 50 -23.64 -0.71 -11.68
C PHE A 50 -23.02 -0.52 -10.30
N ILE A 51 -22.79 0.74 -9.94
CA ILE A 51 -22.33 1.14 -8.62
C ILE A 51 -23.49 1.81 -7.91
N ALA A 52 -23.83 1.34 -6.71
CA ALA A 52 -24.96 1.84 -5.93
C ALA A 52 -24.73 1.65 -4.43
N GLU A 53 -25.46 2.42 -3.63
CA GLU A 53 -25.60 2.14 -2.21
C GLU A 53 -26.39 0.86 -1.97
N THR A 54 -25.84 -0.01 -1.13
CA THR A 54 -26.43 -1.30 -0.77
C THR A 54 -26.45 -1.46 0.74
N PRO A 55 -27.60 -1.81 1.34
CA PRO A 55 -27.65 -2.09 2.76
C PRO A 55 -26.96 -3.42 3.07
N LEU A 56 -25.95 -3.39 3.93
CA LEU A 56 -25.18 -4.55 4.37
C LEU A 56 -25.13 -4.63 5.90
N ASN A 57 -24.95 -5.83 6.42
CA ASN A 57 -24.71 -6.08 7.84
C ASN A 57 -23.50 -7.01 8.00
N ILE A 58 -22.34 -6.42 8.22
CA ILE A 58 -21.06 -7.13 8.39
C ILE A 58 -20.81 -7.43 9.87
N THR A 59 -20.99 -6.43 10.73
CA THR A 59 -20.58 -6.45 12.14
C THR A 59 -21.72 -6.76 13.12
N GLY A 60 -22.93 -6.83 12.64
CA GLY A 60 -24.17 -6.84 13.44
C GLY A 60 -24.92 -5.50 13.39
N ASN A 61 -24.26 -4.45 12.89
CA ASN A 61 -24.85 -3.12 12.70
C ASN A 61 -25.13 -2.88 11.22
N PRO A 62 -26.38 -2.67 10.80
CA PRO A 62 -26.69 -2.33 9.41
C PRO A 62 -26.00 -1.03 8.97
N ARG A 63 -25.40 -1.05 7.79
CA ARG A 63 -24.76 0.10 7.15
C ARG A 63 -25.08 0.11 5.66
N TYR A 64 -24.97 1.25 5.02
CA TYR A 64 -24.94 1.36 3.58
C TYR A 64 -23.50 1.32 3.09
N ALA A 65 -23.22 0.43 2.14
CA ALA A 65 -21.93 0.34 1.44
C ALA A 65 -22.13 0.78 -0.01
N LYS A 66 -21.14 1.39 -0.60
CA LYS A 66 -21.09 1.59 -2.06
C LYS A 66 -20.56 0.30 -2.68
N THR A 67 -21.38 -0.34 -3.50
CA THR A 67 -21.05 -1.68 -4.02
C THR A 67 -21.22 -1.77 -5.51
N ILE A 68 -20.56 -2.77 -6.10
CA ILE A 68 -20.74 -3.12 -7.51
C ILE A 68 -21.68 -4.31 -7.61
N ASN A 69 -22.77 -4.13 -8.37
CA ASN A 69 -23.84 -5.13 -8.55
C ASN A 69 -24.39 -5.68 -7.21
N ALA A 70 -24.50 -4.81 -6.20
CA ALA A 70 -24.99 -5.11 -4.85
C ALA A 70 -24.20 -6.19 -4.10
N GLY A 71 -22.94 -6.45 -4.48
CA GLY A 71 -22.03 -7.41 -3.85
C GLY A 71 -20.88 -6.74 -3.10
N LEU A 72 -20.40 -7.36 -2.01
CA LEU A 72 -19.17 -7.02 -1.29
C LEU A 72 -18.36 -8.30 -1.02
N PRO A 73 -17.23 -8.51 -1.71
CA PRO A 73 -16.76 -7.74 -2.87
C PRO A 73 -17.78 -7.77 -4.04
N GLY A 74 -17.58 -6.89 -5.02
CA GLY A 74 -18.30 -6.94 -6.30
C GLY A 74 -18.08 -8.27 -7.04
N PRO A 75 -18.72 -8.50 -8.20
CA PRO A 75 -18.63 -9.77 -8.90
C PRO A 75 -17.18 -10.10 -9.31
N LEU A 76 -16.85 -11.39 -9.28
CA LEU A 76 -15.64 -11.88 -9.93
C LEU A 76 -15.80 -11.74 -11.45
N LEU A 77 -14.96 -10.90 -12.06
CA LEU A 77 -14.88 -10.79 -13.52
C LEU A 77 -13.86 -11.80 -14.04
N ARG A 78 -14.29 -12.69 -14.94
CA ARG A 78 -13.42 -13.68 -15.55
C ARG A 78 -13.29 -13.44 -17.04
N TRP A 79 -12.11 -13.06 -17.46
CA TRP A 79 -11.76 -12.77 -18.85
C TRP A 79 -10.84 -13.85 -19.40
N LYS A 80 -10.54 -13.74 -20.68
CA LYS A 80 -9.53 -14.56 -21.34
C LYS A 80 -8.49 -13.66 -22.00
N GLU A 81 -7.23 -14.02 -21.87
CA GLU A 81 -6.12 -13.36 -22.57
C GLU A 81 -6.35 -13.37 -24.08
N GLY A 82 -6.15 -12.22 -24.72
CA GLY A 82 -6.36 -12.02 -26.15
C GLY A 82 -7.76 -11.51 -26.53
N ASP A 83 -8.76 -11.66 -25.65
CA ASP A 83 -10.11 -11.15 -25.89
C ASP A 83 -10.15 -9.61 -25.82
N THR A 84 -11.15 -9.03 -26.45
CA THR A 84 -11.54 -7.64 -26.22
C THR A 84 -12.75 -7.64 -25.31
N VAL A 85 -12.62 -7.00 -24.13
CA VAL A 85 -13.71 -6.88 -23.17
C VAL A 85 -14.37 -5.52 -23.26
N THR A 86 -15.68 -5.50 -23.06
CA THR A 86 -16.51 -4.29 -22.99
C THR A 86 -17.28 -4.28 -21.68
N LEU A 87 -17.05 -3.27 -20.85
CA LEU A 87 -17.68 -3.14 -19.54
C LEU A 87 -18.47 -1.83 -19.50
N ARG A 88 -19.80 -1.93 -19.38
CA ARG A 88 -20.70 -0.78 -19.21
C ARG A 88 -20.92 -0.57 -17.73
N VAL A 89 -20.36 0.51 -17.20
CA VAL A 89 -20.43 0.84 -15.76
C VAL A 89 -21.43 1.98 -15.58
N ARG A 90 -22.56 1.69 -14.97
CA ARG A 90 -23.58 2.70 -14.64
C ARG A 90 -23.40 3.19 -13.21
N ASN A 91 -23.27 4.50 -13.04
CA ASN A 91 -23.31 5.16 -11.75
C ASN A 91 -24.77 5.34 -11.28
N ARG A 92 -25.11 4.79 -10.12
CA ARG A 92 -26.39 4.97 -9.43
C ARG A 92 -26.23 5.64 -8.06
N LEU A 93 -25.03 6.19 -7.79
CA LEU A 93 -24.79 7.05 -6.65
C LEU A 93 -25.23 8.48 -6.97
N ASP A 94 -25.33 9.31 -5.97
CA ASP A 94 -25.57 10.76 -6.07
C ASP A 94 -24.29 11.58 -6.21
N GLU A 95 -23.14 10.93 -6.33
CA GLU A 95 -21.82 11.51 -6.51
C GLU A 95 -21.08 10.84 -7.69
N PRO A 96 -20.03 11.49 -8.27
CA PRO A 96 -19.21 10.89 -9.30
C PRO A 96 -18.48 9.63 -8.80
N THR A 97 -18.28 8.66 -9.69
CA THR A 97 -17.57 7.41 -9.40
C THR A 97 -16.64 7.03 -10.53
N SER A 98 -15.85 5.97 -10.35
CA SER A 98 -14.96 5.41 -11.36
C SER A 98 -14.67 3.93 -11.07
N ILE A 99 -14.13 3.22 -12.07
CA ILE A 99 -13.48 1.92 -11.85
C ILE A 99 -12.10 1.97 -12.49
N HIS A 100 -11.07 1.70 -11.69
CA HIS A 100 -9.73 1.39 -12.13
C HIS A 100 -9.54 -0.14 -12.18
N TRP A 101 -8.88 -0.59 -13.24
CA TRP A 101 -8.56 -2.00 -13.49
C TRP A 101 -7.14 -2.27 -13.05
N HIS A 102 -6.97 -2.56 -11.76
CA HIS A 102 -5.66 -2.60 -11.12
C HIS A 102 -4.72 -3.64 -11.71
N GLY A 103 -3.55 -3.18 -12.14
CA GLY A 103 -2.50 -4.03 -12.72
C GLY A 103 -2.74 -4.42 -14.18
N ILE A 104 -3.78 -3.89 -14.84
CA ILE A 104 -4.10 -4.21 -16.24
C ILE A 104 -3.42 -3.22 -17.19
N ILE A 105 -2.75 -3.76 -18.21
CA ILE A 105 -2.15 -2.97 -19.30
C ILE A 105 -3.22 -2.65 -20.36
N LEU A 106 -3.62 -1.39 -20.41
CA LEU A 106 -4.74 -0.90 -21.20
C LEU A 106 -4.48 0.52 -21.73
N PRO A 107 -5.30 1.07 -22.66
CA PRO A 107 -5.19 2.46 -23.06
C PRO A 107 -5.50 3.45 -21.93
N ALA A 108 -4.77 4.57 -21.84
CA ALA A 108 -4.87 5.52 -20.74
C ALA A 108 -6.28 6.04 -20.47
N ASN A 109 -7.11 6.26 -21.52
CA ASN A 109 -8.51 6.66 -21.37
C ASN A 109 -9.43 5.56 -20.81
N MET A 110 -8.94 4.34 -20.65
CA MET A 110 -9.63 3.20 -20.04
C MET A 110 -9.12 2.88 -18.63
N ASP A 111 -8.15 3.63 -18.13
CA ASP A 111 -7.52 3.41 -16.82
C ASP A 111 -8.46 3.75 -15.64
N GLY A 112 -9.40 4.66 -15.86
CA GLY A 112 -10.46 4.95 -14.88
C GLY A 112 -10.06 5.86 -13.73
N VAL A 113 -8.97 6.64 -13.85
CA VAL A 113 -8.54 7.61 -12.84
C VAL A 113 -9.06 9.01 -13.19
N PRO A 114 -10.00 9.57 -12.40
CA PRO A 114 -10.55 10.90 -12.65
C PRO A 114 -9.48 11.99 -12.61
N GLY A 115 -9.58 12.97 -13.51
CA GLY A 115 -8.65 14.11 -13.57
C GLY A 115 -7.35 13.87 -14.34
N LEU A 116 -7.03 12.63 -14.73
CA LEU A 116 -5.89 12.32 -15.60
C LEU A 116 -6.34 12.16 -17.06
N SER A 117 -6.86 11.01 -17.42
CA SER A 117 -7.30 10.71 -18.79
C SER A 117 -8.81 10.42 -18.89
N PHE A 118 -9.54 10.67 -17.84
CA PHE A 118 -10.92 10.33 -17.64
C PHE A 118 -11.58 11.36 -16.70
N HIS A 119 -12.87 11.67 -16.89
CA HIS A 119 -13.57 12.69 -16.10
C HIS A 119 -14.36 12.13 -14.91
N GLY A 120 -14.41 10.82 -14.75
CA GLY A 120 -15.32 10.16 -13.83
C GLY A 120 -16.65 9.78 -14.51
N ILE A 121 -17.48 9.04 -13.78
CA ILE A 121 -18.83 8.68 -14.19
C ILE A 121 -19.80 9.49 -13.32
N GLU A 122 -20.41 10.52 -13.90
CA GLU A 122 -21.38 11.36 -13.21
C GLU A 122 -22.62 10.56 -12.76
N PRO A 123 -23.38 11.02 -11.76
CA PRO A 123 -24.64 10.41 -11.36
C PRO A 123 -25.56 10.10 -12.54
N ASP A 124 -26.20 8.94 -12.51
CA ASP A 124 -27.08 8.39 -13.55
C ASP A 124 -26.44 8.14 -14.93
N ASN A 125 -25.17 8.45 -15.11
CA ASN A 125 -24.46 8.21 -16.36
C ASN A 125 -23.85 6.79 -16.43
N THR A 126 -23.47 6.40 -17.64
CA THR A 126 -22.78 5.15 -17.93
C THR A 126 -21.51 5.45 -18.70
N TYR A 127 -20.39 4.87 -18.26
CA TYR A 127 -19.15 4.86 -19.01
C TYR A 127 -18.90 3.48 -19.60
N VAL A 128 -18.35 3.42 -20.82
CA VAL A 128 -18.05 2.16 -21.51
C VAL A 128 -16.54 2.02 -21.61
N TYR A 129 -16.02 1.09 -20.83
CA TYR A 129 -14.62 0.65 -20.95
C TYR A 129 -14.56 -0.43 -22.02
N SER A 130 -13.65 -0.30 -23.00
CA SER A 130 -13.43 -1.33 -24.01
C SER A 130 -11.95 -1.41 -24.37
N PHE A 131 -11.33 -2.56 -24.14
CA PHE A 131 -9.91 -2.77 -24.37
C PHE A 131 -9.59 -4.25 -24.59
N ARG A 132 -8.47 -4.48 -25.28
CA ARG A 132 -7.93 -5.83 -25.46
C ARG A 132 -7.14 -6.25 -24.22
N VAL A 133 -7.43 -7.44 -23.71
CA VAL A 133 -6.73 -8.08 -22.60
C VAL A 133 -5.41 -8.65 -23.10
N LYS A 134 -4.27 -8.14 -22.62
CA LYS A 134 -2.93 -8.47 -23.11
C LYS A 134 -2.14 -9.40 -22.19
N GLN A 135 -2.73 -9.85 -21.09
CA GLN A 135 -2.08 -10.54 -20.00
C GLN A 135 -3.03 -11.54 -19.36
N ASN A 136 -2.48 -12.50 -18.62
CA ASN A 136 -3.24 -13.45 -17.81
C ASN A 136 -2.90 -13.27 -16.32
N GLY A 137 -3.62 -13.97 -15.43
CA GLY A 137 -3.32 -14.02 -14.00
C GLY A 137 -4.45 -13.54 -13.10
N THR A 138 -4.08 -13.16 -11.87
CA THR A 138 -4.96 -12.69 -10.81
C THR A 138 -4.78 -11.21 -10.61
N TYR A 139 -5.89 -10.46 -10.69
CA TYR A 139 -5.96 -9.01 -10.58
C TYR A 139 -7.20 -8.61 -9.80
N TRP A 140 -7.47 -7.31 -9.73
CA TRP A 140 -8.68 -6.79 -9.10
C TRP A 140 -9.09 -5.45 -9.70
N TYR A 141 -10.23 -4.93 -9.32
CA TYR A 141 -10.72 -3.62 -9.73
C TYR A 141 -11.29 -2.88 -8.53
N HIS A 142 -11.19 -1.55 -8.53
CA HIS A 142 -11.67 -0.71 -7.45
C HIS A 142 -11.98 0.72 -7.93
N SER A 143 -12.67 1.49 -7.10
CA SER A 143 -12.88 2.92 -7.38
C SER A 143 -11.59 3.70 -7.18
N HIS A 144 -11.37 4.68 -8.03
CA HIS A 144 -10.35 5.71 -7.88
C HIS A 144 -10.97 7.09 -7.63
N SER A 145 -12.21 7.12 -7.09
CA SER A 145 -12.96 8.33 -6.78
C SER A 145 -13.09 8.48 -5.26
N GLY A 146 -12.39 9.49 -4.70
CA GLY A 146 -12.43 9.79 -3.27
C GLY A 146 -12.12 8.56 -2.40
N LEU A 147 -12.98 8.28 -1.43
CA LEU A 147 -12.80 7.18 -0.47
C LEU A 147 -13.69 5.95 -0.77
N GLN A 148 -14.25 5.85 -1.98
CA GLN A 148 -15.21 4.80 -2.34
C GLN A 148 -14.63 3.38 -2.29
N GLU A 149 -13.31 3.21 -2.44
CA GLU A 149 -12.62 1.93 -2.23
C GLU A 149 -12.84 1.44 -0.80
N GLN A 150 -12.60 2.27 0.22
CA GLN A 150 -12.87 1.93 1.62
C GLN A 150 -14.36 1.64 1.88
N GLU A 151 -15.25 2.23 1.09
CA GLU A 151 -16.70 2.11 1.25
C GLU A 151 -17.30 0.90 0.51
N GLY A 152 -16.46 0.12 -0.24
CA GLY A 152 -16.83 -1.17 -0.79
C GLY A 152 -16.84 -1.28 -2.32
N VAL A 153 -16.36 -0.26 -3.06
CA VAL A 153 -16.30 -0.30 -4.53
C VAL A 153 -15.04 -1.01 -4.99
N TYR A 154 -15.03 -2.34 -4.91
CA TYR A 154 -13.93 -3.21 -5.34
C TYR A 154 -14.42 -4.63 -5.66
N GLY A 155 -13.62 -5.38 -6.43
CA GLY A 155 -13.88 -6.79 -6.73
C GLY A 155 -12.73 -7.48 -7.48
N PRO A 156 -12.72 -8.81 -7.54
CA PRO A 156 -11.64 -9.58 -8.14
C PRO A 156 -11.76 -9.73 -9.66
N ILE A 157 -10.60 -9.86 -10.34
CA ILE A 157 -10.48 -10.19 -11.75
C ILE A 157 -9.61 -11.43 -11.88
N ILE A 158 -10.05 -12.40 -12.69
CA ILE A 158 -9.23 -13.51 -13.16
C ILE A 158 -9.15 -13.45 -14.68
N ILE A 159 -7.95 -13.56 -15.20
CA ILE A 159 -7.72 -13.64 -16.64
C ILE A 159 -7.13 -15.01 -16.95
N ASP A 160 -7.89 -15.82 -17.66
CA ASP A 160 -7.44 -17.15 -18.10
C ASP A 160 -6.35 -17.00 -19.16
N ALA A 161 -5.29 -17.77 -19.03
CA ALA A 161 -4.18 -17.77 -19.97
C ALA A 161 -4.62 -18.27 -21.36
N ALA A 162 -4.04 -17.71 -22.43
CA ALA A 162 -4.22 -18.21 -23.78
C ALA A 162 -3.46 -19.52 -24.01
N ASP A 163 -2.27 -19.63 -23.43
CA ASP A 163 -1.40 -20.78 -23.47
C ASP A 163 -1.47 -21.62 -22.18
N PRO A 164 -1.04 -22.89 -22.18
CA PRO A 164 -0.99 -23.71 -20.97
C PRO A 164 -0.12 -23.06 -19.87
N GLU A 165 -0.63 -23.00 -18.64
CA GLU A 165 0.11 -22.49 -17.49
C GLU A 165 1.28 -23.44 -17.11
N PRO A 166 2.39 -22.93 -16.52
CA PRO A 166 3.57 -23.73 -16.20
C PRO A 166 3.38 -24.67 -14.98
N PHE A 167 2.21 -24.70 -14.39
CA PHE A 167 1.83 -25.55 -13.26
C PHE A 167 0.41 -26.10 -13.45
N THR A 168 0.06 -27.12 -12.68
CA THR A 168 -1.25 -27.77 -12.77
C THR A 168 -1.98 -27.69 -11.43
N TYR A 169 -3.31 -27.60 -11.50
CA TYR A 169 -4.21 -27.68 -10.35
C TYR A 169 -5.55 -28.28 -10.78
N ASP A 170 -6.29 -28.83 -9.84
CA ASP A 170 -7.59 -29.48 -10.09
C ASP A 170 -8.77 -28.53 -9.81
N ARG A 171 -8.54 -27.55 -8.93
CA ARG A 171 -9.55 -26.58 -8.46
C ARG A 171 -8.89 -25.26 -8.08
N GLU A 172 -9.65 -24.18 -8.16
CA GLU A 172 -9.19 -22.88 -7.68
C GLU A 172 -10.22 -22.18 -6.79
N HIS A 173 -9.71 -21.29 -5.93
CA HIS A 173 -10.52 -20.36 -5.15
C HIS A 173 -9.87 -18.99 -5.14
N VAL A 174 -10.68 -17.95 -5.34
CA VAL A 174 -10.26 -16.57 -5.09
C VAL A 174 -10.41 -16.29 -3.60
N VAL A 175 -9.38 -15.72 -3.00
CA VAL A 175 -9.34 -15.34 -1.58
C VAL A 175 -9.03 -13.85 -1.51
N MET A 176 -10.06 -13.02 -1.56
CA MET A 176 -9.93 -11.57 -1.46
C MET A 176 -9.98 -11.15 0.00
N LEU A 177 -8.90 -10.54 0.47
CA LEU A 177 -8.74 -9.97 1.81
C LEU A 177 -9.05 -8.47 1.75
N THR A 178 -9.86 -7.98 2.69
CA THR A 178 -10.26 -6.57 2.74
C THR A 178 -10.46 -6.12 4.17
N ASP A 179 -10.52 -4.82 4.39
CA ASP A 179 -10.87 -4.18 5.65
C ASP A 179 -12.21 -3.45 5.52
N TRP A 180 -13.03 -3.53 6.55
CA TRP A 180 -14.34 -2.90 6.64
C TRP A 180 -14.45 -2.10 7.92
N SER A 181 -15.02 -0.91 7.84
CA SER A 181 -15.42 -0.15 9.03
C SER A 181 -16.90 0.24 8.94
N ASP A 182 -17.58 0.17 10.08
CA ASP A 182 -18.90 0.78 10.24
C ASP A 182 -18.85 2.31 10.36
N GLU A 183 -17.63 2.85 10.49
CA GLU A 183 -17.39 4.28 10.50
C GLU A 183 -17.22 4.79 9.08
N ASN A 184 -17.75 5.98 8.81
CA ASN A 184 -17.61 6.64 7.51
C ASN A 184 -16.13 6.93 7.21
N ALA A 185 -15.68 6.64 5.98
CA ALA A 185 -14.28 6.78 5.57
C ALA A 185 -13.77 8.23 5.72
N SER A 186 -14.60 9.24 5.42
CA SER A 186 -14.24 10.65 5.63
C SER A 186 -14.06 11.01 7.11
N ALA A 187 -14.83 10.37 8.00
CA ALA A 187 -14.67 10.56 9.44
C ALA A 187 -13.37 9.92 9.96
N ILE A 188 -12.99 8.75 9.42
CA ILE A 188 -11.69 8.11 9.71
C ILE A 188 -10.56 9.07 9.30
N LEU A 189 -10.57 9.56 8.06
CA LEU A 189 -9.56 10.49 7.55
C LEU A 189 -9.49 11.78 8.39
N ALA A 190 -10.63 12.34 8.78
CA ALA A 190 -10.69 13.55 9.62
C ALA A 190 -10.05 13.32 11.00
N LYS A 191 -10.20 12.12 11.57
CA LYS A 191 -9.56 11.74 12.84
C LYS A 191 -8.04 11.60 12.67
N LEU A 192 -7.59 10.91 11.61
CA LEU A 192 -6.16 10.77 11.30
C LEU A 192 -5.49 12.14 11.09
N LYS A 193 -6.12 13.06 10.36
CA LYS A 193 -5.62 14.45 10.17
C LYS A 193 -5.57 15.25 11.48
N LYS A 194 -6.38 14.90 12.46
CA LYS A 194 -6.37 15.56 13.79
C LYS A 194 -5.37 14.91 14.74
N GLN A 195 -5.22 13.59 14.65
CA GLN A 195 -4.34 12.77 15.46
C GLN A 195 -4.00 11.51 14.67
N SER A 196 -2.81 11.43 14.09
CA SER A 196 -2.42 10.33 13.19
C SER A 196 -2.47 8.96 13.87
N ASP A 197 -2.10 8.87 15.14
CA ASP A 197 -2.14 7.64 15.94
C ASP A 197 -3.48 7.40 16.67
N TYR A 198 -4.59 7.97 16.15
CA TYR A 198 -5.92 7.87 16.77
C TYR A 198 -6.38 6.43 16.98
N TYR A 199 -6.11 5.55 16.03
CA TYR A 199 -6.50 4.13 16.09
C TYR A 199 -5.41 3.22 16.66
N ASN A 200 -4.26 3.76 17.08
CA ASN A 200 -3.23 2.99 17.75
C ASN A 200 -3.51 2.87 19.25
N PHE A 201 -4.17 1.79 19.66
CA PHE A 201 -4.42 1.47 21.07
C PHE A 201 -3.28 0.68 21.74
N ALA A 202 -2.16 0.50 21.06
CA ALA A 202 -0.99 -0.23 21.56
C ALA A 202 0.16 0.69 21.98
N LYS A 203 -0.16 1.92 22.35
CA LYS A 203 0.85 2.87 22.81
C LYS A 203 1.64 2.32 23.99
N PRO A 204 2.97 2.52 24.02
CA PRO A 204 3.82 2.03 25.10
C PRO A 204 3.35 2.49 26.48
N THR A 205 3.19 1.56 27.39
CA THR A 205 2.66 1.79 28.75
C THR A 205 3.78 1.97 29.77
N ALA A 206 3.46 2.51 30.97
CA ALA A 206 4.39 2.57 32.09
C ALA A 206 4.91 1.18 32.48
N ARG A 207 4.06 0.14 32.40
CA ARG A 207 4.46 -1.25 32.68
C ARG A 207 5.53 -1.75 31.70
N GLU A 208 5.39 -1.42 30.44
CA GLU A 208 6.38 -1.77 29.40
C GLU A 208 7.68 -0.99 29.62
N PHE A 209 7.60 0.28 30.01
CA PHE A 209 8.79 1.06 30.38
C PHE A 209 9.60 0.38 31.49
N PHE A 210 8.96 -0.07 32.56
CA PHE A 210 9.66 -0.77 33.65
C PHE A 210 10.19 -2.15 33.24
N ARG A 211 9.50 -2.85 32.35
CA ARG A 211 10.01 -4.08 31.76
C ARG A 211 11.26 -3.81 30.93
N ASP A 212 11.19 -2.88 29.98
CA ASP A 212 12.27 -2.50 29.09
C ASP A 212 13.48 -1.99 29.88
N ALA A 213 13.26 -1.19 30.94
CA ALA A 213 14.33 -0.70 31.82
C ALA A 213 15.03 -1.84 32.59
N ARG A 214 14.30 -2.91 32.90
CA ARG A 214 14.88 -4.10 33.54
C ARG A 214 15.68 -4.95 32.54
N GLU A 215 15.23 -5.04 31.29
CA GLU A 215 15.83 -5.88 30.25
C GLU A 215 17.01 -5.18 29.53
N LYS A 216 16.86 -3.89 29.21
CA LYS A 216 17.80 -3.11 28.41
C LYS A 216 18.64 -2.12 29.25
N GLY A 217 18.26 -1.90 30.51
CA GLY A 217 18.82 -0.86 31.37
C GLY A 217 18.05 0.47 31.25
N LEU A 218 18.04 1.22 32.37
CA LEU A 218 17.26 2.48 32.48
C LEU A 218 17.75 3.54 31.48
N SER A 219 19.08 3.72 31.34
CA SER A 219 19.67 4.72 30.45
C SER A 219 19.26 4.48 28.99
N ASN A 220 19.39 3.25 28.51
CA ASN A 220 19.04 2.89 27.13
C ASN A 220 17.54 3.05 26.87
N THR A 221 16.70 2.66 27.84
CA THR A 221 15.24 2.81 27.74
C THR A 221 14.83 4.27 27.68
N LEU A 222 15.46 5.15 28.48
CA LEU A 222 15.20 6.59 28.46
C LEU A 222 15.66 7.20 27.13
N ALA A 223 16.83 6.83 26.64
CA ALA A 223 17.36 7.30 25.34
C ALA A 223 16.43 6.91 24.19
N ASP A 224 16.02 5.64 24.16
CA ASP A 224 15.08 5.10 23.14
C ASP A 224 13.75 5.88 23.18
N ARG A 225 13.14 6.05 24.36
CA ARG A 225 11.88 6.80 24.51
C ARG A 225 12.00 8.26 24.13
N LYS A 226 13.12 8.91 24.47
CA LYS A 226 13.40 10.28 24.09
C LYS A 226 13.48 10.43 22.58
N MET A 227 14.21 9.55 21.90
CA MET A 227 14.40 9.57 20.46
C MET A 227 13.06 9.43 19.71
N TRP A 228 12.21 8.46 20.10
CA TRP A 228 10.86 8.32 19.53
C TRP A 228 9.99 9.55 19.77
N ALA A 229 10.09 10.16 20.94
CA ALA A 229 9.35 11.38 21.26
C ALA A 229 9.84 12.59 20.44
N GLU A 230 11.15 12.74 20.22
CA GLU A 230 11.73 13.80 19.38
C GLU A 230 11.30 13.67 17.92
N MET A 231 11.22 12.45 17.39
CA MET A 231 10.68 12.19 16.05
C MET A 231 9.14 12.33 15.99
N LYS A 232 8.46 12.49 17.14
CA LYS A 232 6.99 12.51 17.22
C LYS A 232 6.33 11.26 16.65
N MET A 233 6.98 10.12 16.78
CA MET A 233 6.59 8.83 16.25
C MET A 233 6.36 7.82 17.38
N ASN A 234 5.62 6.74 17.04
CA ASN A 234 5.36 5.67 17.97
C ASN A 234 5.77 4.33 17.34
N PRO A 235 6.70 3.57 17.94
CA PRO A 235 7.20 2.32 17.36
C PRO A 235 6.15 1.23 17.15
N THR A 236 4.97 1.37 17.76
CA THR A 236 3.86 0.42 17.62
C THR A 236 2.81 0.86 16.62
N ASP A 237 2.96 2.03 16.00
CA ASP A 237 2.06 2.55 14.98
C ASP A 237 2.49 2.01 13.60
N LEU A 238 1.94 0.86 13.23
CA LEU A 238 2.32 0.13 12.02
C LEU A 238 1.27 0.22 10.90
N ALA A 239 0.09 0.77 11.18
CA ALA A 239 -1.05 0.60 10.29
C ALA A 239 -2.06 1.76 10.32
N ASP A 240 -1.72 2.95 10.80
CA ASP A 240 -2.61 4.14 10.91
C ASP A 240 -4.04 3.82 11.37
N VAL A 241 -4.70 2.85 10.71
CA VAL A 241 -6.05 2.37 11.03
C VAL A 241 -5.97 0.88 11.39
N SER A 242 -6.45 0.54 12.58
CA SER A 242 -6.33 -0.79 13.17
C SER A 242 -7.69 -1.47 13.37
N GLY A 243 -7.68 -2.69 13.91
CA GLY A 243 -8.88 -3.40 14.36
C GLY A 243 -9.68 -2.69 15.46
N ALA A 244 -9.27 -1.48 15.86
CA ALA A 244 -10.07 -0.60 16.69
C ALA A 244 -11.36 -0.13 15.99
N THR A 245 -11.30 0.01 14.67
CA THR A 245 -12.48 0.30 13.83
C THR A 245 -12.66 -0.72 12.70
N TYR A 246 -11.58 -1.41 12.29
CA TYR A 246 -11.65 -2.37 11.19
C TYR A 246 -12.13 -3.75 11.65
N THR A 247 -12.99 -4.33 10.82
CA THR A 247 -13.27 -5.77 10.76
C THR A 247 -12.61 -6.31 9.50
N TYR A 248 -11.72 -7.28 9.64
CA TYR A 248 -11.00 -7.87 8.52
C TYR A 248 -11.83 -8.95 7.86
N LEU A 249 -11.96 -8.90 6.54
CA LEU A 249 -12.86 -9.75 5.78
C LEU A 249 -12.08 -10.70 4.85
N MET A 250 -12.62 -11.88 4.67
CA MET A 250 -12.25 -12.81 3.60
C MET A 250 -13.46 -13.03 2.71
N ASN A 251 -13.36 -12.63 1.43
CA ASN A 251 -14.47 -12.66 0.48
C ASN A 251 -15.76 -12.02 1.03
N GLY A 252 -15.61 -10.84 1.66
CA GLY A 252 -16.71 -10.07 2.25
C GLY A 252 -17.27 -10.63 3.55
N GLN A 253 -16.68 -11.69 4.10
CA GLN A 253 -17.13 -12.33 5.32
C GLN A 253 -16.17 -12.06 6.48
N GLY A 254 -16.71 -11.57 7.61
CA GLY A 254 -15.96 -11.43 8.85
C GLY A 254 -15.60 -12.77 9.47
N PRO A 255 -14.67 -12.82 10.42
CA PRO A 255 -14.15 -14.06 11.01
C PRO A 255 -15.20 -15.00 11.58
N ALA A 256 -16.31 -14.45 12.11
CA ALA A 256 -17.39 -15.25 12.68
C ALA A 256 -18.16 -16.07 11.63
N LYS A 257 -18.29 -15.53 10.40
CA LYS A 257 -18.98 -16.22 9.29
C LYS A 257 -18.15 -17.31 8.64
N ASN A 258 -16.81 -17.18 8.70
CA ASN A 258 -15.86 -18.21 8.28
C ASN A 258 -16.09 -18.71 6.85
N TRP A 259 -15.69 -17.92 5.86
CA TRP A 259 -15.72 -18.34 4.46
C TRP A 259 -15.15 -19.75 4.25
N THR A 260 -15.78 -20.56 3.39
CA THR A 260 -15.36 -21.94 3.14
C THR A 260 -15.06 -22.17 1.66
N GLY A 261 -13.85 -22.64 1.37
CA GLY A 261 -13.43 -23.18 0.08
C GLY A 261 -13.44 -24.71 0.12
N LEU A 262 -14.12 -25.35 -0.84
CA LEU A 262 -14.25 -26.80 -0.85
C LEU A 262 -13.17 -27.46 -1.70
N PHE A 263 -12.67 -28.61 -1.26
CA PHE A 263 -11.74 -29.46 -2.01
C PHE A 263 -12.10 -30.95 -1.87
N ARG A 264 -11.53 -31.79 -2.74
CA ARG A 264 -11.52 -33.24 -2.59
C ARG A 264 -10.11 -33.70 -2.22
N LYS A 265 -9.99 -34.72 -1.37
CA LYS A 265 -8.68 -35.27 -1.00
C LYS A 265 -7.91 -35.71 -2.24
N GLY A 266 -6.65 -35.31 -2.33
CA GLY A 266 -5.79 -35.56 -3.46
C GLY A 266 -5.83 -34.51 -4.57
N GLU A 267 -6.76 -33.54 -4.50
CA GLU A 267 -6.74 -32.39 -5.40
C GLU A 267 -5.61 -31.42 -5.05
N LYS A 268 -4.99 -30.85 -6.08
CA LYS A 268 -4.17 -29.65 -6.01
C LYS A 268 -5.07 -28.43 -6.12
N ILE A 269 -5.01 -27.56 -5.13
CA ILE A 269 -5.88 -26.38 -5.07
C ILE A 269 -5.05 -25.12 -5.30
N ARG A 270 -5.44 -24.31 -6.29
CA ARG A 270 -4.91 -22.96 -6.46
C ARG A 270 -5.72 -21.99 -5.61
N LEU A 271 -5.05 -21.29 -4.70
CA LEU A 271 -5.63 -20.18 -3.95
C LEU A 271 -5.07 -18.88 -4.53
N ARG A 272 -5.97 -18.03 -5.02
CA ARG A 272 -5.64 -16.73 -5.62
C ARG A 272 -5.88 -15.64 -4.60
N PHE A 273 -4.84 -15.27 -3.86
CA PHE A 273 -4.92 -14.22 -2.85
C PHE A 273 -4.84 -12.85 -3.50
N ILE A 274 -5.76 -11.97 -3.09
CA ILE A 274 -5.82 -10.56 -3.48
C ILE A 274 -5.94 -9.76 -2.20
N ASN A 275 -5.07 -8.79 -1.96
CA ASN A 275 -5.26 -7.84 -0.89
C ASN A 275 -5.91 -6.56 -1.45
N GLY A 276 -7.24 -6.49 -1.38
CA GLY A 276 -8.03 -5.32 -1.79
C GLY A 276 -8.45 -4.47 -0.59
N SER A 277 -7.63 -4.40 0.46
CA SER A 277 -7.85 -3.52 1.60
C SER A 277 -7.50 -2.08 1.27
N ALA A 278 -8.13 -1.13 1.93
CA ALA A 278 -7.76 0.28 1.82
C ALA A 278 -6.45 0.60 2.59
N MET A 279 -6.21 -0.05 3.75
CA MET A 279 -5.06 0.27 4.61
C MET A 279 -4.33 -0.95 5.17
N THR A 280 -4.88 -2.16 5.07
CA THR A 280 -4.40 -3.29 5.87
C THR A 280 -3.46 -4.22 5.11
N TYR A 281 -2.27 -4.42 5.64
CA TYR A 281 -1.37 -5.52 5.28
C TYR A 281 -1.75 -6.79 6.03
N PHE A 282 -1.67 -7.95 5.37
CA PHE A 282 -1.93 -9.24 6.01
C PHE A 282 -0.71 -10.16 5.98
N ASP A 283 -0.52 -10.87 7.10
CA ASP A 283 0.37 -12.03 7.17
C ASP A 283 -0.48 -13.30 7.08
N VAL A 284 -0.33 -14.04 5.98
CA VAL A 284 -1.19 -15.16 5.59
C VAL A 284 -0.47 -16.48 5.83
N ARG A 285 -1.15 -17.41 6.50
CA ARG A 285 -0.68 -18.79 6.69
C ARG A 285 -1.83 -19.79 6.73
N ILE A 286 -1.53 -21.03 6.43
CA ILE A 286 -2.46 -22.16 6.58
C ILE A 286 -1.77 -23.20 7.46
N PRO A 287 -2.04 -23.21 8.79
CA PRO A 287 -1.34 -24.12 9.70
C PRO A 287 -1.42 -25.58 9.28
N GLY A 288 -0.25 -26.23 9.20
CA GLY A 288 -0.14 -27.63 8.80
C GLY A 288 -0.22 -27.86 7.28
N LEU A 289 -0.24 -26.82 6.45
CA LEU A 289 -0.27 -26.93 5.00
C LEU A 289 0.74 -25.95 4.36
N LYS A 290 1.70 -26.48 3.60
CA LYS A 290 2.63 -25.65 2.82
C LYS A 290 1.90 -24.99 1.66
N MET A 291 2.29 -23.75 1.35
CA MET A 291 1.83 -22.97 0.23
C MET A 291 2.98 -22.84 -0.78
N THR A 292 2.79 -23.34 -1.99
CA THR A 292 3.77 -23.15 -3.06
C THR A 292 3.35 -21.94 -3.89
N VAL A 293 4.06 -20.82 -3.75
CA VAL A 293 3.83 -19.59 -4.52
C VAL A 293 4.24 -19.85 -5.97
N VAL A 294 3.36 -19.57 -6.91
CA VAL A 294 3.54 -19.80 -8.36
C VAL A 294 3.34 -18.55 -9.20
N ALA A 295 2.69 -17.51 -8.65
CA ALA A 295 2.56 -16.22 -9.30
C ALA A 295 2.52 -15.08 -8.26
N ALA A 296 3.01 -13.90 -8.66
CA ALA A 296 2.94 -12.66 -7.93
C ALA A 296 2.48 -11.55 -8.89
N ASP A 297 1.50 -10.72 -8.48
CA ASP A 297 0.92 -9.66 -9.30
C ASP A 297 0.54 -10.11 -10.71
N GLY A 298 -0.10 -11.29 -10.79
CA GLY A 298 -0.54 -11.90 -12.04
C GLY A 298 0.58 -12.53 -12.89
N GLN A 299 1.85 -12.37 -12.53
CA GLN A 299 2.99 -12.87 -13.30
C GLN A 299 3.57 -14.15 -12.68
N TYR A 300 3.93 -15.12 -13.52
CA TYR A 300 4.46 -16.40 -13.05
C TYR A 300 5.86 -16.24 -12.45
N VAL A 301 6.06 -16.92 -11.31
CA VAL A 301 7.36 -17.02 -10.63
C VAL A 301 7.80 -18.47 -10.51
N ASN A 302 9.09 -18.68 -10.36
CA ASN A 302 9.63 -19.99 -10.02
C ASN A 302 8.99 -20.47 -8.71
N PRO A 303 8.46 -21.71 -8.64
CA PRO A 303 7.71 -22.17 -7.48
C PRO A 303 8.50 -22.12 -6.18
N VAL A 304 7.96 -21.48 -5.15
CA VAL A 304 8.57 -21.37 -3.83
C VAL A 304 7.61 -21.86 -2.74
N ALA A 305 8.01 -22.93 -2.04
CA ALA A 305 7.22 -23.45 -0.93
C ALA A 305 7.50 -22.70 0.37
N VAL A 306 6.46 -22.14 0.99
CA VAL A 306 6.52 -21.32 2.21
C VAL A 306 5.48 -21.76 3.24
N ASP A 307 5.66 -21.32 4.49
CA ASP A 307 4.70 -21.50 5.57
C ASP A 307 3.79 -20.27 5.74
N GLU A 308 4.31 -19.10 5.38
CA GLU A 308 3.67 -17.81 5.59
C GLU A 308 4.17 -16.80 4.55
N PHE A 309 3.34 -15.84 4.21
CA PHE A 309 3.73 -14.68 3.41
C PHE A 309 3.02 -13.43 3.91
N ARG A 310 3.68 -12.27 3.80
CA ARG A 310 3.04 -10.96 3.89
C ARG A 310 2.51 -10.58 2.52
N ILE A 311 1.31 -10.04 2.48
CA ILE A 311 0.72 -9.46 1.27
C ILE A 311 0.40 -7.98 1.53
N ALA A 312 1.08 -7.12 0.79
CA ALA A 312 0.84 -5.67 0.84
C ALA A 312 -0.52 -5.33 0.21
N VAL A 313 -1.03 -4.14 0.51
CA VAL A 313 -2.24 -3.64 -0.16
C VAL A 313 -1.98 -3.59 -1.67
N ALA A 314 -2.95 -4.03 -2.43
CA ALA A 314 -2.97 -4.17 -3.89
C ALA A 314 -2.09 -5.30 -4.49
N GLU A 315 -1.27 -6.00 -3.72
CA GLU A 315 -0.56 -7.18 -4.22
C GLU A 315 -1.48 -8.38 -4.43
N THR A 316 -1.08 -9.28 -5.32
CA THR A 316 -1.70 -10.59 -5.50
C THR A 316 -0.66 -11.71 -5.45
N TYR A 317 -1.03 -12.84 -4.83
CA TYR A 317 -0.22 -14.07 -4.83
C TYR A 317 -1.09 -15.27 -5.17
N ASP A 318 -0.63 -16.09 -6.10
CA ASP A 318 -1.24 -17.39 -6.37
C ASP A 318 -0.40 -18.49 -5.74
N VAL A 319 -1.04 -19.34 -4.95
CA VAL A 319 -0.36 -20.46 -4.31
C VAL A 319 -1.05 -21.79 -4.63
N ILE A 320 -0.27 -22.84 -4.79
CA ILE A 320 -0.76 -24.22 -4.89
C ILE A 320 -0.62 -24.88 -3.53
N VAL A 321 -1.69 -25.53 -3.09
CA VAL A 321 -1.73 -26.32 -1.86
C VAL A 321 -2.26 -27.73 -2.12
N GLU A 322 -1.80 -28.73 -1.36
CA GLU A 322 -2.21 -30.14 -1.46
C GLU A 322 -2.78 -30.61 -0.12
N PRO A 323 -4.07 -30.33 0.17
CA PRO A 323 -4.66 -30.64 1.46
C PRO A 323 -4.91 -32.15 1.64
N ALA A 324 -4.35 -32.72 2.72
CA ALA A 324 -4.50 -34.13 3.08
C ALA A 324 -5.50 -34.37 4.23
N GLN A 325 -5.70 -33.40 5.13
CA GLN A 325 -6.66 -33.45 6.24
C GLN A 325 -8.04 -32.99 5.76
N ASP A 326 -9.07 -33.16 6.59
CA ASP A 326 -10.45 -32.80 6.23
C ASP A 326 -10.71 -31.29 6.22
N ALA A 327 -9.95 -30.52 7.01
CA ALA A 327 -10.10 -29.07 7.09
C ALA A 327 -8.80 -28.38 7.52
N TYR A 328 -8.61 -27.15 7.01
CA TYR A 328 -7.52 -26.25 7.36
C TYR A 328 -8.06 -24.83 7.53
N THR A 329 -7.52 -24.09 8.49
CA THR A 329 -7.82 -22.66 8.60
C THR A 329 -6.90 -21.84 7.70
N ILE A 330 -7.47 -21.09 6.78
CA ILE A 330 -6.77 -19.98 6.13
C ILE A 330 -6.81 -18.81 7.10
N PHE A 331 -5.65 -18.37 7.59
CA PHE A 331 -5.52 -17.36 8.62
C PHE A 331 -4.71 -16.18 8.11
N ALA A 332 -5.32 -15.00 8.05
CA ALA A 332 -4.72 -13.75 7.60
C ALA A 332 -4.79 -12.73 8.73
N GLN A 333 -3.72 -12.58 9.51
CA GLN A 333 -3.65 -11.60 10.59
C GLN A 333 -3.16 -10.25 10.06
N SER A 334 -3.69 -9.15 10.59
CA SER A 334 -3.18 -7.81 10.27
C SER A 334 -1.73 -7.63 10.74
N MET A 335 -0.95 -6.85 10.01
CA MET A 335 0.47 -6.58 10.31
C MET A 335 0.67 -6.02 11.72
N ASP A 336 -0.23 -5.16 12.17
CA ASP A 336 -0.24 -4.54 13.51
C ASP A 336 -0.75 -5.47 14.63
N ARG A 337 -1.24 -6.68 14.26
CA ARG A 337 -1.79 -7.68 15.19
C ARG A 337 -3.07 -7.23 15.93
N SER A 338 -3.82 -6.29 15.38
CA SER A 338 -5.09 -5.85 15.98
C SER A 338 -6.28 -6.76 15.67
N GLY A 339 -6.13 -7.68 14.69
CA GLY A 339 -7.16 -8.65 14.34
C GLY A 339 -6.74 -9.57 13.18
N TYR A 340 -7.73 -10.26 12.61
CA TYR A 340 -7.50 -11.20 11.50
C TYR A 340 -8.76 -11.42 10.65
N ALA A 341 -8.57 -11.77 9.39
CA ALA A 341 -9.55 -12.44 8.56
C ALA A 341 -9.30 -13.96 8.60
N ARG A 342 -10.34 -14.77 8.42
CA ARG A 342 -10.20 -16.22 8.31
C ARG A 342 -11.18 -16.85 7.36
N GLY A 343 -10.79 -18.01 6.84
CA GLY A 343 -11.66 -18.95 6.14
C GLY A 343 -11.26 -20.38 6.46
N THR A 344 -12.02 -21.32 5.95
CA THR A 344 -11.72 -22.76 6.05
C THR A 344 -11.59 -23.36 4.66
N LEU A 345 -10.49 -24.07 4.41
CA LEU A 345 -10.38 -24.98 3.28
C LEU A 345 -10.85 -26.35 3.77
N ALA A 346 -11.93 -26.92 3.21
CA ALA A 346 -12.63 -28.06 3.76
C ALA A 346 -13.02 -29.10 2.71
N SER A 347 -13.01 -30.39 3.10
CA SER A 347 -13.45 -31.49 2.22
C SER A 347 -14.98 -31.56 2.06
N ARG A 348 -15.74 -30.90 2.94
CA ARG A 348 -17.20 -30.76 2.89
C ARG A 348 -17.64 -29.55 3.72
N GLU A 349 -18.84 -29.07 3.43
CA GLU A 349 -19.48 -27.97 4.17
C GLU A 349 -19.61 -28.27 5.68
N GLY A 350 -19.54 -27.20 6.48
CA GLY A 350 -19.74 -27.25 7.94
C GLY A 350 -18.50 -27.71 8.72
N LEU A 351 -17.41 -28.08 8.07
CA LEU A 351 -16.14 -28.36 8.75
C LEU A 351 -15.43 -27.06 9.13
N SER A 352 -14.66 -27.13 10.21
CA SER A 352 -13.75 -26.05 10.63
C SER A 352 -12.48 -26.64 11.22
N ALA A 353 -11.40 -25.89 11.19
CA ALA A 353 -10.14 -26.25 11.82
C ALA A 353 -9.81 -25.24 12.95
N PRO A 354 -8.90 -25.58 13.88
CA PRO A 354 -8.48 -24.67 14.94
C PRO A 354 -7.97 -23.35 14.37
N VAL A 355 -8.40 -22.24 14.96
CA VAL A 355 -7.95 -20.89 14.60
C VAL A 355 -6.71 -20.57 15.42
N PRO A 356 -5.59 -20.19 14.78
CA PRO A 356 -4.40 -19.75 15.50
C PRO A 356 -4.66 -18.52 16.35
N SER A 357 -3.94 -18.39 17.46
CA SER A 357 -3.86 -17.10 18.14
C SER A 357 -3.14 -16.07 17.26
N VAL A 358 -3.56 -14.81 17.36
CA VAL A 358 -2.82 -13.68 16.80
C VAL A 358 -1.43 -13.63 17.44
N ALA A 359 -0.40 -13.42 16.63
CA ALA A 359 0.98 -13.35 17.09
C ALA A 359 1.20 -12.13 18.02
N ALA A 360 2.33 -12.12 18.74
CA ALA A 360 2.71 -10.96 19.52
C ALA A 360 2.87 -9.72 18.63
N ARG A 361 2.42 -8.58 19.14
CA ARG A 361 2.51 -7.30 18.43
C ARG A 361 3.97 -6.89 18.28
N PRO A 362 4.43 -6.60 17.06
CA PRO A 362 5.78 -6.12 16.83
C PRO A 362 5.89 -4.62 17.10
N GLY A 363 7.12 -4.13 17.25
CA GLY A 363 7.45 -2.72 17.29
C GLY A 363 8.64 -2.43 16.39
N LEU A 364 8.65 -1.27 15.75
CA LEU A 364 9.75 -0.80 14.92
C LEU A 364 11.01 -0.54 15.75
N THR A 365 12.16 -0.73 15.13
CA THR A 365 13.48 -0.38 15.64
C THR A 365 14.12 0.69 14.76
N MET A 366 15.20 1.32 15.23
CA MET A 366 15.97 2.27 14.42
C MET A 366 16.60 1.60 13.19
N ASP A 367 16.98 0.33 13.31
CA ASP A 367 17.48 -0.46 12.18
C ASP A 367 16.39 -0.66 11.11
N ASP A 368 15.13 -0.86 11.54
CA ASP A 368 14.02 -0.94 10.60
C ASP A 368 13.85 0.35 9.79
N MET A 369 14.18 1.50 10.37
CA MET A 369 14.04 2.81 9.73
C MET A 369 15.29 3.25 8.94
N GLY A 370 16.32 2.39 8.81
CA GLY A 370 17.56 2.74 8.12
C GLY A 370 18.42 3.77 8.89
N MET A 371 18.26 3.82 10.21
CA MET A 371 19.03 4.68 11.13
C MET A 371 20.02 3.88 12.00
N GLY A 372 20.22 2.60 11.69
CA GLY A 372 21.17 1.73 12.38
C GLY A 372 22.62 2.21 12.18
N GLY A 373 23.44 2.11 13.23
CA GLY A 373 24.87 2.47 13.18
C GLY A 373 25.22 3.88 13.69
N MET A 374 24.24 4.71 14.04
CA MET A 374 24.50 5.95 14.77
C MET A 374 24.73 5.63 16.25
N ASP A 375 25.93 5.91 16.75
CA ASP A 375 26.23 5.83 18.17
C ASP A 375 25.31 6.82 18.91
N HIS A 376 24.61 6.35 19.95
CA HIS A 376 23.60 7.12 20.71
C HIS A 376 24.08 8.47 21.28
N GLY A 377 25.40 8.75 21.18
CA GLY A 377 26.04 10.00 21.60
C GLY A 377 26.04 11.12 20.54
N SER A 378 25.86 10.82 19.25
CA SER A 378 26.07 11.78 18.16
C SER A 378 24.83 12.56 17.73
N MET A 379 23.61 12.07 18.02
CA MET A 379 22.37 12.77 17.66
C MET A 379 22.07 14.02 18.52
N GLY A 380 22.67 14.14 19.70
CA GLY A 380 22.51 15.32 20.57
C GLY A 380 23.36 16.53 20.16
N ALA A 381 24.23 16.41 19.14
CA ALA A 381 25.16 17.45 18.74
C ALA A 381 24.88 18.07 17.36
N MET A 382 23.84 17.66 16.66
CA MET A 382 23.39 18.36 15.45
C MET A 382 22.47 19.53 15.84
N ASP A 383 23.11 20.61 16.30
CA ASP A 383 22.48 21.91 16.47
C ASP A 383 22.22 22.52 15.09
N HIS A 384 20.96 22.59 14.70
CA HIS A 384 20.52 23.19 13.43
C HIS A 384 20.77 24.70 13.34
N SER A 385 21.36 25.32 14.38
CA SER A 385 21.66 26.76 14.41
C SER A 385 22.94 27.16 13.68
N SER A 386 23.84 26.23 13.34
CA SER A 386 25.16 26.55 12.77
C SER A 386 25.20 26.63 11.23
N MET A 387 24.11 26.39 10.51
CA MET A 387 24.06 26.52 9.04
C MET A 387 23.41 27.83 8.53
N ALA A 388 23.04 28.74 9.40
CA ALA A 388 22.37 29.99 9.02
C ALA A 388 23.31 31.19 8.81
N ASP A 389 24.64 31.03 8.98
CA ASP A 389 25.58 32.16 9.02
C ASP A 389 26.68 32.14 7.94
N ALA A 390 26.36 31.66 6.75
CA ALA A 390 27.25 31.74 5.58
C ALA A 390 26.60 32.56 4.43
N GLY A 391 26.08 33.75 4.72
CA GLY A 391 25.40 34.56 3.73
C GLY A 391 25.32 36.05 4.01
N GLN A 392 26.39 36.67 4.53
CA GLN A 392 26.53 38.13 4.45
C GLN A 392 28.02 38.52 4.41
N MET A 393 28.58 38.62 3.21
CA MET A 393 29.68 39.54 2.95
C MET A 393 29.17 40.64 2.04
N GLN A 394 28.90 41.79 2.66
CA GLN A 394 28.69 43.07 2.01
C GLN A 394 29.96 43.51 1.27
N GLY A 395 29.76 44.14 0.12
CA GLY A 395 30.79 44.69 -0.74
C GLY A 395 31.71 45.70 -0.08
N MET A 396 32.96 45.70 -0.50
CA MET A 396 33.85 46.85 -0.44
C MET A 396 34.48 47.07 -1.80
N ASP A 397 34.44 48.31 -2.12
CA ASP A 397 34.75 49.05 -3.30
C ASP A 397 36.21 48.95 -3.74
N GLY A 398 36.45 49.25 -5.02
CA GLY A 398 37.70 49.09 -5.72
C GLY A 398 38.83 49.99 -5.23
N GLY A 399 40.05 49.54 -5.48
CA GLY A 399 41.26 50.26 -5.32
C GLY A 399 42.41 49.57 -6.07
N GLU A 400 42.75 50.14 -7.24
CA GLU A 400 43.98 49.82 -7.98
C GLU A 400 45.20 49.94 -7.10
N MET A 401 46.18 49.04 -7.24
CA MET A 401 47.60 49.40 -7.32
C MET A 401 48.48 48.29 -7.89
N GLN A 402 49.38 48.76 -8.72
CA GLN A 402 50.41 48.10 -9.49
C GLN A 402 51.51 47.36 -8.66
N GLY A 403 51.98 46.30 -9.26
CA GLY A 403 53.35 45.84 -9.42
C GLY A 403 54.31 45.74 -8.21
N MET A 404 54.86 44.57 -8.04
CA MET A 404 56.33 44.39 -7.91
C MET A 404 56.74 42.95 -7.80
N ASP A 405 57.83 42.66 -8.46
CA ASP A 405 58.56 41.38 -8.58
C ASP A 405 59.12 40.81 -7.30
N GLY A 406 59.29 39.50 -7.31
CA GLY A 406 60.56 38.88 -6.97
C GLY A 406 60.79 38.35 -5.55
N ASN A 407 60.80 37.05 -5.49
CA ASN A 407 61.82 36.22 -4.85
C ASN A 407 61.84 35.98 -3.33
N SER A 408 62.05 34.69 -3.07
CA SER A 408 62.59 34.04 -1.87
C SER A 408 61.64 33.50 -0.80
N MET A 409 61.65 32.17 -0.80
CA MET A 409 61.26 31.32 0.35
C MET A 409 62.04 31.65 1.62
N PRO A 410 61.51 31.29 2.81
CA PRO A 410 62.04 30.10 3.44
C PRO A 410 61.01 29.11 3.95
N ALA A 411 61.40 27.84 3.87
CA ALA A 411 60.75 26.70 4.47
C ALA A 411 60.76 26.79 6.00
N ALA A 412 59.59 26.59 6.63
CA ALA A 412 59.57 26.17 8.04
C ALA A 412 58.30 25.38 8.35
N ALA A 413 58.53 24.20 8.88
CA ALA A 413 57.70 23.38 9.75
C ALA A 413 56.47 22.67 9.13
N ALA A 414 56.76 21.45 8.64
CA ALA A 414 55.79 20.35 8.63
C ALA A 414 55.38 19.98 10.06
N GLY A 415 54.27 20.52 10.54
CA GLY A 415 53.59 20.00 11.73
C GLY A 415 52.76 18.78 11.29
N SER A 416 53.16 17.60 11.77
CA SER A 416 52.47 16.34 11.55
C SER A 416 51.04 16.41 12.12
N MET A 417 50.04 16.48 11.27
CA MET A 417 48.66 16.08 11.62
C MET A 417 48.54 14.55 11.48
N ALA A 418 49.19 13.83 12.38
CA ALA A 418 48.92 12.42 12.60
C ALA A 418 47.91 12.32 13.71
N GLY A 419 46.64 12.00 13.38
CA GLY A 419 45.62 11.79 14.38
C GLY A 419 44.15 11.97 13.92
N MET A 420 43.89 12.13 12.64
CA MET A 420 42.53 11.96 12.16
C MET A 420 42.36 10.53 11.66
N ASP A 421 41.54 9.79 12.39
CA ASP A 421 41.15 8.43 12.06
C ASP A 421 40.36 8.45 10.75
N HIS A 422 41.00 8.01 9.65
CA HIS A 422 40.37 7.92 8.33
C HIS A 422 39.22 6.89 8.27
N SER A 423 39.00 6.11 9.33
CA SER A 423 37.88 5.18 9.41
C SER A 423 36.52 5.89 9.56
N SER A 424 36.51 7.12 10.11
CA SER A 424 35.28 7.92 10.24
C SER A 424 34.87 8.60 8.94
N MET A 425 35.79 8.79 7.98
CA MET A 425 35.42 9.36 6.66
C MET A 425 34.94 8.32 5.65
N ALA A 426 35.29 7.06 5.78
CA ALA A 426 34.82 5.99 4.91
C ALA A 426 33.30 5.73 5.08
N GLY A 427 32.78 5.93 6.30
CA GLY A 427 31.33 5.76 6.56
C GLY A 427 30.43 6.92 6.06
N MET A 428 31.00 8.10 5.77
CA MET A 428 30.22 9.24 5.26
C MET A 428 29.98 9.19 3.74
N SER A 429 30.74 8.37 3.01
CA SER A 429 30.56 8.22 1.54
C SER A 429 29.32 7.37 1.18
N ASP A 430 28.82 6.57 2.12
CA ASP A 430 27.73 5.60 1.87
C ASP A 430 26.36 6.07 2.38
N MET A 431 26.27 7.30 2.92
CA MET A 431 25.00 7.87 3.38
C MET A 431 24.09 8.23 2.20
N GLN A 432 22.81 7.93 2.34
CA GLN A 432 21.80 8.32 1.36
C GLN A 432 21.74 9.83 1.19
N LYS A 433 21.76 10.29 -0.05
CA LYS A 433 21.56 11.72 -0.38
C LYS A 433 20.08 12.00 -0.51
N HIS A 434 19.64 13.13 0.06
CA HIS A 434 18.25 13.55 0.01
C HIS A 434 18.07 14.78 -0.88
N PRO A 435 16.91 14.92 -1.56
CA PRO A 435 16.60 16.09 -2.36
C PRO A 435 16.62 17.39 -1.53
N ALA A 436 17.05 18.49 -2.13
CA ALA A 436 17.03 19.81 -1.45
C ALA A 436 15.62 20.23 -1.01
N SER A 437 14.57 19.76 -1.67
CA SER A 437 13.17 19.99 -1.30
C SER A 437 12.76 19.40 0.05
N GLU A 438 13.56 18.50 0.60
CA GLU A 438 13.33 17.89 1.92
C GLU A 438 14.07 18.63 3.04
N THR A 439 15.13 19.37 2.72
CA THR A 439 15.93 20.08 3.72
C THR A 439 15.12 21.16 4.41
N GLY A 440 14.93 21.03 5.73
CA GLY A 440 14.14 21.99 6.51
C GLY A 440 12.66 22.02 6.14
N ASN A 441 12.17 21.07 5.39
CA ASN A 441 10.77 20.99 4.98
C ASN A 441 9.89 20.52 6.15
N PRO A 442 8.90 21.34 6.59
CA PRO A 442 8.03 20.98 7.70
C PRO A 442 7.07 19.82 7.40
N LEU A 443 7.09 19.26 6.20
CA LEU A 443 6.32 18.07 5.80
C LEU A 443 7.17 16.79 5.76
N VAL A 444 8.42 16.85 6.22
CA VAL A 444 9.34 15.71 6.26
C VAL A 444 9.82 15.52 7.68
N ASP A 445 9.35 14.49 8.37
CA ASP A 445 9.68 14.23 9.78
C ASP A 445 10.99 13.46 9.95
N MET A 446 11.39 12.65 8.95
CA MET A 446 12.62 11.88 9.00
C MET A 446 13.21 11.64 7.62
N GLN A 447 14.46 11.22 7.60
CA GLN A 447 15.21 10.81 6.42
C GLN A 447 15.99 9.54 6.76
N ALA A 448 15.86 8.51 5.94
CA ALA A 448 16.61 7.26 6.12
C ALA A 448 18.08 7.47 5.72
N MET A 449 18.98 7.38 6.66
CA MET A 449 20.41 7.66 6.44
C MET A 449 21.13 6.51 5.73
N MET A 450 20.73 5.27 6.00
CA MET A 450 21.32 4.05 5.45
C MET A 450 20.22 3.06 5.01
N PRO A 451 19.38 3.44 4.05
CA PRO A 451 18.33 2.54 3.55
C PRO A 451 18.96 1.40 2.75
N THR A 452 18.38 0.20 2.88
CA THR A 452 18.83 -1.00 2.19
C THR A 452 17.69 -1.62 1.36
N PRO A 453 17.96 -2.49 0.38
CA PRO A 453 16.90 -3.09 -0.43
C PRO A 453 15.93 -3.98 0.35
N LYS A 454 16.40 -4.61 1.44
CA LYS A 454 15.60 -5.52 2.29
C LYS A 454 14.84 -6.58 1.51
N LEU A 455 15.41 -7.06 0.38
CA LEU A 455 14.74 -8.05 -0.46
C LEU A 455 14.61 -9.40 0.23
N SER A 456 15.57 -9.77 1.08
CA SER A 456 15.59 -11.03 1.85
C SER A 456 14.94 -10.91 3.23
N ASP A 457 14.43 -9.74 3.62
CA ASP A 457 13.78 -9.53 4.90
C ASP A 457 12.28 -9.88 4.81
N PRO A 458 11.78 -10.83 5.63
CA PRO A 458 10.36 -11.16 5.64
C PRO A 458 9.48 -10.06 6.24
N GLY A 459 10.10 -9.05 6.85
CA GLY A 459 9.42 -7.90 7.46
C GLY A 459 9.20 -8.04 8.97
N ILE A 460 8.84 -6.90 9.54
CA ILE A 460 8.58 -6.77 10.98
C ILE A 460 7.53 -7.77 11.46
N GLY A 461 7.81 -8.44 12.60
CA GLY A 461 6.93 -9.44 13.21
C GLY A 461 6.91 -10.80 12.51
N LEU A 462 7.71 -10.99 11.43
CA LEU A 462 7.86 -12.26 10.73
C LEU A 462 9.28 -12.85 10.84
N ARG A 463 10.26 -12.03 11.20
CA ARG A 463 11.64 -12.47 11.45
C ARG A 463 11.70 -13.47 12.60
N ASN A 464 12.49 -14.51 12.44
CA ASN A 464 12.78 -15.52 13.50
C ASN A 464 11.54 -16.17 14.13
N ASN A 465 10.44 -16.27 13.40
CA ASN A 465 9.17 -16.83 13.88
C ASN A 465 9.10 -18.38 13.76
N GLY A 466 10.17 -19.03 13.33
CA GLY A 466 10.28 -20.49 13.14
C GLY A 466 9.58 -21.02 11.88
N ARG A 467 9.11 -20.14 10.98
CA ARG A 467 8.47 -20.48 9.71
C ARG A 467 9.30 -20.00 8.53
N LYS A 468 9.21 -20.69 7.39
CA LYS A 468 9.71 -20.15 6.14
C LYS A 468 8.71 -19.12 5.62
N VAL A 469 9.09 -17.86 5.68
CA VAL A 469 8.29 -16.72 5.19
C VAL A 469 8.78 -16.35 3.79
N LEU A 470 7.86 -16.05 2.88
CA LEU A 470 8.18 -15.52 1.55
C LEU A 470 8.86 -14.16 1.67
N THR A 471 9.90 -13.96 0.89
CA THR A 471 10.60 -12.67 0.73
C THR A 471 10.61 -12.25 -0.73
N TYR A 472 10.90 -10.97 -1.01
CA TYR A 472 11.03 -10.54 -2.41
C TYR A 472 12.19 -11.22 -3.14
N ALA A 473 13.29 -11.55 -2.43
CA ALA A 473 14.41 -12.30 -3.00
C ALA A 473 14.03 -13.72 -3.45
N ASP A 474 12.97 -14.30 -2.88
CA ASP A 474 12.45 -15.59 -3.30
C ASP A 474 11.64 -15.51 -4.62
N LEU A 475 11.11 -14.31 -4.96
CA LEU A 475 10.29 -14.10 -6.15
C LEU A 475 11.18 -13.93 -7.38
N LYS A 476 11.27 -14.97 -8.20
CA LYS A 476 12.01 -14.92 -9.47
C LYS A 476 11.05 -15.23 -10.61
N SER A 477 10.92 -14.31 -11.57
CA SER A 477 10.10 -14.55 -12.77
C SER A 477 10.52 -15.83 -13.50
N THR A 478 9.57 -16.51 -14.11
CA THR A 478 9.84 -17.70 -14.96
C THR A 478 10.37 -17.33 -16.34
N PHE A 479 10.48 -16.04 -16.65
CA PHE A 479 10.94 -15.47 -17.90
C PHE A 479 12.08 -14.48 -17.65
N GLU A 480 12.90 -14.27 -18.66
CA GLU A 480 13.97 -13.28 -18.66
C GLU A 480 13.41 -11.85 -18.75
N ASP A 481 14.27 -10.84 -18.54
CA ASP A 481 13.92 -9.45 -18.68
C ASP A 481 13.27 -9.17 -20.06
N PRO A 482 11.98 -8.81 -20.11
CA PRO A 482 11.24 -8.74 -21.36
C PRO A 482 11.70 -7.64 -22.33
N ASP A 483 12.35 -6.59 -21.82
CA ASP A 483 12.91 -5.53 -22.65
C ASP A 483 14.38 -5.77 -22.98
N GLY A 484 15.16 -6.29 -22.04
CA GLY A 484 16.58 -6.61 -22.18
C GLY A 484 17.51 -5.40 -22.33
N ARG A 485 16.98 -4.16 -22.47
CA ARG A 485 17.80 -2.93 -22.58
C ARG A 485 18.19 -2.41 -21.21
N GLU A 486 19.37 -1.84 -21.09
CA GLU A 486 19.71 -1.08 -19.89
C GLU A 486 18.92 0.24 -19.81
N PRO A 487 18.57 0.70 -18.60
CA PRO A 487 17.88 1.97 -18.41
C PRO A 487 18.71 3.16 -18.91
N SER A 488 18.08 4.05 -19.67
CA SER A 488 18.74 5.26 -20.24
C SER A 488 19.06 6.32 -19.19
N ARG A 489 18.30 6.34 -18.09
CA ARG A 489 18.47 7.26 -16.94
C ARG A 489 17.82 6.69 -15.69
N THR A 490 18.19 7.25 -14.55
CA THR A 490 17.60 6.93 -13.25
C THR A 490 16.77 8.10 -12.73
N ILE A 491 15.61 7.79 -12.18
CA ILE A 491 14.73 8.72 -11.48
C ILE A 491 14.64 8.25 -10.03
N GLU A 492 15.14 9.04 -9.08
CA GLU A 492 15.05 8.74 -7.66
C GLU A 492 13.91 9.54 -7.04
N LEU A 493 13.04 8.86 -6.29
CA LEU A 493 11.91 9.44 -5.59
C LEU A 493 11.90 8.97 -4.14
N HIS A 494 11.77 9.92 -3.24
CA HIS A 494 11.71 9.70 -1.81
C HIS A 494 10.27 9.71 -1.33
N LEU A 495 9.87 8.68 -0.59
CA LEU A 495 8.57 8.60 0.08
C LEU A 495 8.70 9.34 1.40
N THR A 496 7.98 10.43 1.56
CA THR A 496 8.13 11.36 2.68
C THR A 496 6.79 11.62 3.37
N GLY A 497 6.82 11.99 4.65
CA GLY A 497 5.61 12.22 5.40
C GLY A 497 5.82 13.07 6.64
N HIS A 498 4.71 13.65 7.12
CA HIS A 498 4.59 14.32 8.39
C HIS A 498 3.49 13.65 9.20
N MET A 499 3.88 12.85 10.19
CA MET A 499 2.97 12.03 10.97
C MET A 499 1.89 12.86 11.69
N GLU A 500 2.26 13.89 12.44
CA GLU A 500 1.27 14.69 13.20
C GLU A 500 0.20 15.35 12.33
N LYS A 501 0.54 15.75 11.10
CA LYS A 501 -0.41 16.38 10.16
C LYS A 501 -1.09 15.37 9.25
N PHE A 502 -0.67 14.12 9.32
CA PHE A 502 -1.09 13.06 8.42
C PHE A 502 -1.02 13.53 6.96
N ALA A 503 0.16 13.98 6.55
CA ALA A 503 0.43 14.53 5.23
C ALA A 503 1.56 13.74 4.59
N TRP A 504 1.31 13.21 3.40
CA TRP A 504 2.21 12.31 2.68
C TRP A 504 2.62 12.92 1.35
N SER A 505 3.81 12.59 0.87
CA SER A 505 4.32 13.18 -0.37
C SER A 505 5.45 12.35 -0.99
N PHE A 506 5.84 12.71 -2.20
CA PHE A 506 7.11 12.32 -2.78
C PHE A 506 8.06 13.52 -2.73
N ASN A 507 9.34 13.31 -2.35
CA ASN A 507 10.37 14.34 -2.28
C ASN A 507 9.97 15.58 -1.43
N GLY A 508 9.14 15.40 -0.40
CA GLY A 508 8.61 16.51 0.40
C GLY A 508 7.60 17.42 -0.31
N ILE A 509 7.13 17.06 -1.51
CA ILE A 509 6.21 17.87 -2.33
C ILE A 509 4.89 17.12 -2.48
N LYS A 510 3.78 17.73 -2.08
CA LYS A 510 2.43 17.17 -2.28
C LYS A 510 2.06 17.13 -3.76
N PHE A 511 1.13 16.26 -4.12
CA PHE A 511 0.65 16.13 -5.49
C PHE A 511 0.17 17.48 -6.08
N SER A 512 -0.57 18.29 -5.32
CA SER A 512 -1.07 19.58 -5.78
C SER A 512 0.02 20.55 -6.27
N ASP A 513 1.25 20.41 -5.76
CA ASP A 513 2.36 21.33 -5.97
C ASP A 513 3.47 20.69 -6.81
N SER A 514 3.24 19.47 -7.30
CA SER A 514 4.25 18.67 -7.99
C SER A 514 4.18 18.78 -9.49
N GLU A 515 5.34 18.72 -10.13
CA GLU A 515 5.44 18.52 -11.57
C GLU A 515 5.29 17.04 -11.93
N PRO A 516 4.72 16.71 -13.10
CA PRO A 516 4.66 15.35 -13.60
C PRO A 516 6.04 14.74 -13.82
N VAL A 517 6.16 13.45 -13.54
CA VAL A 517 7.31 12.65 -13.99
C VAL A 517 7.14 12.38 -15.47
N THR A 518 7.93 13.05 -16.33
CA THR A 518 7.81 12.93 -17.77
C THR A 518 8.73 11.83 -18.30
N LEU A 519 8.18 10.89 -19.05
CA LEU A 519 8.85 9.84 -19.78
C LEU A 519 8.62 10.01 -21.27
N ARG A 520 9.60 9.58 -22.10
CA ARG A 520 9.44 9.52 -23.56
C ARG A 520 8.97 8.14 -23.97
N TYR A 521 8.05 8.09 -24.92
CA TYR A 521 7.59 6.81 -25.44
C TYR A 521 8.76 5.96 -25.97
N GLY A 522 8.80 4.71 -25.56
CA GLY A 522 9.86 3.78 -25.90
C GLY A 522 11.14 3.89 -25.07
N GLU A 523 11.31 4.90 -24.19
CA GLU A 523 12.46 4.90 -23.29
C GLU A 523 12.32 3.83 -22.20
N ARG A 524 13.46 3.36 -21.71
CA ARG A 524 13.53 2.53 -20.53
C ARG A 524 14.24 3.27 -19.41
N VAL A 525 13.59 3.41 -18.28
CA VAL A 525 14.12 4.14 -17.11
C VAL A 525 14.27 3.22 -15.91
N ARG A 526 15.22 3.54 -15.02
CA ARG A 526 15.27 2.99 -13.67
C ARG A 526 14.57 3.95 -12.72
N ILE A 527 13.63 3.47 -11.95
CA ILE A 527 13.05 4.20 -10.83
C ILE A 527 13.67 3.64 -9.56
N VAL A 528 14.17 4.53 -8.71
CA VAL A 528 14.66 4.21 -7.37
C VAL A 528 13.71 4.85 -6.38
N LEU A 529 13.20 4.05 -5.45
CA LEU A 529 12.39 4.51 -4.35
C LEU A 529 13.18 4.43 -3.05
N VAL A 530 13.11 5.48 -2.25
CA VAL A 530 13.67 5.54 -0.89
C VAL A 530 12.53 5.82 0.07
N ASN A 531 12.34 4.98 1.08
CA ASN A 531 11.31 5.23 2.09
C ASN A 531 11.91 5.95 3.31
N ASP A 532 11.62 7.24 3.38
CA ASP A 532 12.01 8.17 4.45
C ASP A 532 10.89 8.33 5.49
N THR A 533 10.10 7.29 5.74
CA THR A 533 9.03 7.31 6.73
C THR A 533 9.07 6.07 7.61
N MET A 534 8.40 6.11 8.74
CA MET A 534 8.20 4.94 9.59
C MET A 534 7.11 3.98 9.09
N MET A 535 6.34 4.38 8.08
CA MET A 535 5.25 3.57 7.54
C MET A 535 5.71 2.77 6.33
N THR A 536 5.05 1.65 6.08
CA THR A 536 5.24 0.91 4.83
C THR A 536 4.36 1.51 3.74
N HIS A 537 4.83 1.51 2.49
CA HIS A 537 4.11 2.08 1.35
C HIS A 537 4.10 1.12 0.17
N PRO A 538 2.97 0.55 -0.23
CA PRO A 538 2.85 -0.19 -1.48
C PRO A 538 2.70 0.82 -2.62
N ILE A 539 3.70 0.90 -3.49
CA ILE A 539 3.75 1.89 -4.57
C ILE A 539 3.32 1.23 -5.87
N HIS A 540 2.32 1.83 -6.51
CA HIS A 540 1.72 1.36 -7.76
C HIS A 540 1.87 2.38 -8.87
N LEU A 541 2.36 1.91 -10.03
CA LEU A 541 2.43 2.66 -11.29
C LEU A 541 1.39 2.10 -12.26
N HIS A 542 0.49 2.95 -12.74
CA HIS A 542 -0.52 2.58 -13.72
C HIS A 542 0.05 2.44 -15.12
N GLY A 543 -0.57 1.57 -15.92
CA GLY A 543 -0.38 1.44 -17.36
C GLY A 543 0.93 0.81 -17.81
N MET A 544 1.88 0.58 -16.92
CA MET A 544 3.20 0.02 -17.21
C MET A 544 3.62 -0.97 -16.13
N TRP A 545 4.50 -1.91 -16.49
CA TRP A 545 5.07 -2.86 -15.55
C TRP A 545 6.24 -2.27 -14.77
N SER A 546 6.38 -2.70 -13.53
CA SER A 546 7.54 -2.46 -12.65
C SER A 546 8.38 -3.73 -12.61
N ASP A 547 9.49 -3.74 -13.32
CA ASP A 547 10.44 -4.85 -13.36
C ASP A 547 11.46 -4.68 -12.23
N LEU A 548 11.17 -5.29 -11.05
CA LEU A 548 12.00 -5.16 -9.84
C LEU A 548 13.40 -5.70 -10.08
N GLU A 549 14.41 -4.99 -9.57
CA GLU A 549 15.81 -5.38 -9.62
C GLU A 549 16.25 -6.06 -8.32
N ASP A 550 17.23 -6.97 -8.43
CA ASP A 550 17.99 -7.50 -7.30
C ASP A 550 19.01 -6.47 -6.76
N GLU A 551 19.82 -6.87 -5.78
CA GLU A 551 20.84 -5.99 -5.16
C GLU A 551 21.98 -5.65 -6.12
N GLU A 552 22.19 -6.46 -7.15
CA GLU A 552 23.18 -6.27 -8.22
C GLU A 552 22.61 -5.45 -9.40
N GLY A 553 21.33 -5.12 -9.38
CA GLY A 553 20.63 -4.35 -10.43
C GLY A 553 20.15 -5.22 -11.61
N ASN A 554 20.09 -6.55 -11.46
CA ASN A 554 19.53 -7.43 -12.47
C ASN A 554 18.01 -7.56 -12.30
N PHE A 555 17.30 -7.92 -13.37
CA PHE A 555 15.88 -8.22 -13.32
C PHE A 555 15.59 -9.41 -12.39
N LEU A 556 14.72 -9.19 -11.42
CA LEU A 556 14.31 -10.20 -10.45
C LEU A 556 12.89 -10.71 -10.72
N VAL A 557 11.90 -9.81 -10.70
CA VAL A 557 10.49 -10.16 -10.87
C VAL A 557 9.68 -8.98 -11.40
N ARG A 558 8.72 -9.27 -12.27
CA ARG A 558 7.75 -8.29 -12.77
C ARG A 558 6.57 -8.16 -11.81
N LYS A 559 6.24 -6.93 -11.44
CA LYS A 559 5.14 -6.59 -10.52
C LYS A 559 4.37 -5.36 -11.00
N HIS A 560 3.19 -5.15 -10.48
CA HIS A 560 2.46 -3.89 -10.61
C HIS A 560 2.46 -3.06 -9.32
N THR A 561 2.80 -3.66 -8.18
CA THR A 561 2.89 -2.98 -6.89
C THR A 561 4.23 -3.32 -6.22
N ILE A 562 4.98 -2.31 -5.79
CA ILE A 562 6.26 -2.47 -5.10
C ILE A 562 6.08 -2.06 -3.64
N ASP A 563 6.16 -3.02 -2.73
CA ASP A 563 6.13 -2.75 -1.29
C ASP A 563 7.43 -2.07 -0.85
N MET A 564 7.30 -1.01 -0.05
CA MET A 564 8.40 -0.19 0.46
C MET A 564 8.33 -0.10 1.99
N PRO A 565 8.86 -1.09 2.73
CA PRO A 565 9.01 -1.00 4.19
C PRO A 565 9.83 0.22 4.62
N PRO A 566 9.73 0.67 5.88
CA PRO A 566 10.57 1.74 6.42
C PRO A 566 12.06 1.52 6.17
N GLY A 567 12.81 2.59 5.89
CA GLY A 567 14.25 2.53 5.65
C GLY A 567 14.65 1.61 4.49
N THR A 568 13.82 1.53 3.47
CA THR A 568 14.07 0.70 2.28
C THR A 568 14.46 1.55 1.09
N ARG A 569 15.42 1.05 0.29
CA ARG A 569 15.81 1.58 -1.01
C ARG A 569 15.71 0.47 -2.04
N ARG A 570 14.76 0.57 -2.97
CA ARG A 570 14.53 -0.42 -4.03
C ARG A 570 14.57 0.23 -5.40
N SER A 571 15.06 -0.50 -6.39
CA SER A 571 15.05 -0.08 -7.78
C SER A 571 14.24 -1.05 -8.65
N TYR A 572 13.63 -0.51 -9.68
CA TYR A 572 12.96 -1.27 -10.71
C TYR A 572 13.04 -0.54 -12.04
N ARG A 573 12.90 -1.30 -13.11
CA ARG A 573 12.92 -0.81 -14.49
C ARG A 573 11.50 -0.63 -14.98
N VAL A 574 11.29 0.43 -15.76
CA VAL A 574 10.02 0.72 -16.44
C VAL A 574 10.30 0.96 -17.91
N THR A 575 9.60 0.25 -18.78
CA THR A 575 9.55 0.54 -20.20
C THR A 575 8.34 1.44 -20.47
N ALA A 576 8.56 2.66 -20.95
CA ALA A 576 7.51 3.64 -21.21
C ALA A 576 6.81 3.34 -22.55
N ASP A 577 6.03 2.24 -22.60
CA ASP A 577 5.39 1.72 -23.81
C ASP A 577 3.90 2.06 -23.93
N ALA A 578 3.39 2.93 -23.05
CA ALA A 578 2.00 3.36 -23.02
C ALA A 578 1.89 4.89 -22.98
N LEU A 579 1.53 5.51 -24.11
CA LEU A 579 1.26 6.95 -24.17
C LEU A 579 0.12 7.36 -23.26
N GLY A 580 0.24 8.51 -22.60
CA GLY A 580 -0.83 9.08 -21.79
C GLY A 580 -0.38 9.64 -20.45
N ARG A 581 -1.39 9.87 -19.59
CA ARG A 581 -1.22 10.37 -18.22
C ARG A 581 -1.62 9.27 -17.26
N TRP A 582 -0.71 8.90 -16.38
CA TRP A 582 -0.83 7.74 -15.51
C TRP A 582 -0.71 8.13 -14.06
N ALA A 583 -1.47 7.46 -13.19
CA ALA A 583 -1.31 7.60 -11.75
C ALA A 583 -0.07 6.83 -11.28
N TYR A 584 0.62 7.40 -10.31
CA TYR A 584 1.72 6.77 -9.60
C TYR A 584 1.63 7.16 -8.13
N HIS A 585 1.29 6.20 -7.28
CA HIS A 585 0.88 6.53 -5.92
C HIS A 585 1.13 5.41 -4.91
N CYS A 586 1.11 5.79 -3.64
CA CYS A 586 0.97 4.82 -2.54
C CYS A 586 -0.44 4.23 -2.56
N HIS A 587 -0.56 2.92 -2.48
CA HIS A 587 -1.87 2.26 -2.49
C HIS A 587 -2.55 2.20 -1.11
N LEU A 588 -1.93 2.70 -0.04
CA LEU A 588 -2.66 3.02 1.17
C LEU A 588 -3.56 4.22 0.88
N LEU A 589 -4.86 3.98 0.86
CA LEU A 589 -5.87 4.95 0.38
C LEU A 589 -5.74 6.33 1.04
N PHE A 590 -5.59 6.36 2.38
CA PHE A 590 -5.48 7.64 3.08
C PHE A 590 -4.13 8.34 2.86
N HIS A 591 -3.05 7.61 2.53
CA HIS A 591 -1.78 8.20 2.12
C HIS A 591 -1.89 8.84 0.74
N MET A 592 -2.51 8.14 -0.21
CA MET A 592 -2.80 8.66 -1.54
C MET A 592 -3.62 9.96 -1.45
N GLU A 593 -4.74 9.90 -0.73
CA GLU A 593 -5.68 11.03 -0.58
C GLU A 593 -5.05 12.25 0.10
N THR A 594 -4.01 12.05 0.91
CA THR A 594 -3.33 13.14 1.61
C THR A 594 -2.03 13.60 0.96
N GLY A 595 -1.72 13.09 -0.26
CA GLY A 595 -0.73 13.69 -1.14
C GLY A 595 0.38 12.78 -1.67
N MET A 596 0.45 11.48 -1.28
CA MET A 596 1.44 10.55 -1.85
C MET A 596 1.00 10.03 -3.22
N PHE A 597 0.96 10.95 -4.18
CA PHE A 597 0.53 10.76 -5.55
C PHE A 597 1.42 11.55 -6.50
N ARG A 598 1.65 11.05 -7.71
CA ARG A 598 2.32 11.72 -8.83
C ARG A 598 1.60 11.39 -10.13
N GLU A 599 1.60 12.33 -11.05
CA GLU A 599 1.32 12.05 -12.45
C GLU A 599 2.61 11.57 -13.13
N VAL A 600 2.55 10.43 -13.82
CA VAL A 600 3.54 10.01 -14.80
C VAL A 600 2.98 10.30 -16.18
N ARG A 601 3.71 11.05 -16.99
CA ARG A 601 3.29 11.45 -18.33
C ARG A 601 4.22 10.84 -19.36
N VAL A 602 3.70 9.95 -20.19
CA VAL A 602 4.42 9.38 -21.33
C VAL A 602 4.05 10.17 -22.57
N ILE A 603 5.05 10.83 -23.16
CA ILE A 603 4.91 11.68 -24.34
C ILE A 603 5.73 11.13 -25.50
N GLU A 604 5.45 11.55 -26.74
CA GLU A 604 6.18 11.18 -27.95
C GLU A 604 7.65 11.64 -27.93
#